data_432d47f7d6fa3c9833133d790c7dc2b2
#
_entry.id   432d47f7d6fa3c9833133d790c7dc2b2
#
_cell.length_a   1.000
_cell.length_b   1.000
_cell.length_c   1.000
_cell.angle_alpha   90.00
_cell.angle_beta   90.00
_cell.angle_gamma   90.00
#
_symmetry.space_group_name_H-M   'P 1'
#
loop_
_entity.id
_entity.type
_entity.pdbx_description
1 polymer ?
#
loop_
_entity_poly.entity_id
_entity_poly.type
_entity_poly.pdbx_seq_one_letter_code
_entity_poly.pdbx_strand_id
1 'polypeptide(L)'
;MVEGSPSYAMRALESIQNQDLYDLQIVVVCRDAAPGVRHSLQVAADRDIHIDLIDVEDSKRGACLRAGFAASRGSQIIAMNADEWFAPQSLSKMVDIACDTAADIVFPTVSLDRYDAHRERRSRVLDAAPIVIEDKSSMVTGLSQLILGGLVVQTSGVMYSRPLFEACLLYDKAFRTVGFMACALSRAQCVSGCGDACFHAGAPKLTDAFDP
;
A
#
# COMPACT_ATOMS: atom_id res chain seq x y z
N MET A 1 -10.62 2.23 8.91
CA MET A 1 -11.28 1.78 10.15
C MET A 1 -10.51 0.60 10.67
N VAL A 2 -9.64 0.79 11.68
CA VAL A 2 -9.03 -0.34 12.37
C VAL A 2 -10.05 -0.84 13.40
N GLU A 3 -11.11 -1.48 12.94
CA GLU A 3 -11.86 -2.43 13.74
C GLU A 3 -11.12 -3.78 13.78
N GLY A 4 -9.79 -3.71 13.84
CA GLY A 4 -8.95 -4.88 13.94
C GLY A 4 -8.60 -5.13 15.41
N SER A 5 -8.58 -6.39 15.79
CA SER A 5 -7.89 -6.80 17.00
C SER A 5 -6.52 -6.11 17.07
N PRO A 6 -6.02 -5.70 18.24
CA PRO A 6 -4.66 -5.17 18.42
C PRO A 6 -3.59 -5.99 17.69
N SER A 7 -3.82 -7.28 17.51
CA SER A 7 -2.95 -8.21 16.79
C SER A 7 -2.73 -7.87 15.31
N TYR A 8 -3.72 -7.30 14.59
CA TYR A 8 -3.53 -7.01 13.15
C TYR A 8 -2.64 -5.79 12.93
N ALA A 9 -2.90 -4.68 13.63
CA ALA A 9 -2.08 -3.48 13.51
C ALA A 9 -0.62 -3.73 13.93
N MET A 10 -0.42 -4.51 15.00
CA MET A 10 0.94 -4.89 15.42
C MET A 10 1.61 -5.81 14.41
N ARG A 11 0.89 -6.78 13.84
CA ARG A 11 1.42 -7.64 12.78
C ARG A 11 1.83 -6.84 11.54
N ALA A 12 1.00 -5.88 11.13
CA ALA A 12 1.31 -4.97 10.03
C ALA A 12 2.61 -4.22 10.30
N LEU A 13 2.72 -3.61 11.48
CA LEU A 13 3.91 -2.87 11.90
C LEU A 13 5.15 -3.76 11.96
N GLU A 14 5.06 -4.92 12.61
CA GLU A 14 6.14 -5.90 12.70
C GLU A 14 6.61 -6.37 11.33
N SER A 15 5.69 -6.53 10.36
CA SER A 15 6.05 -6.94 9.00
C SER A 15 6.91 -5.90 8.28
N ILE A 16 6.75 -4.62 8.61
CA ILE A 16 7.56 -3.54 8.05
C ILE A 16 8.88 -3.42 8.80
N GLN A 17 8.87 -3.49 10.13
CA GLN A 17 10.09 -3.43 10.96
C GLN A 17 11.07 -4.59 10.67
N ASN A 18 10.56 -5.74 10.27
CA ASN A 18 11.35 -6.93 9.93
C ASN A 18 11.81 -6.96 8.44
N GLN A 19 11.63 -5.86 7.69
CA GLN A 19 12.24 -5.76 6.36
C GLN A 19 13.76 -5.52 6.47
N ASP A 20 14.48 -5.89 5.43
CA ASP A 20 15.93 -5.71 5.31
C ASP A 20 16.33 -4.34 4.72
N LEU A 21 15.46 -3.34 4.89
CA LEU A 21 15.64 -1.97 4.40
C LEU A 21 15.91 -1.02 5.58
N TYR A 22 17.11 -0.41 5.63
CA TYR A 22 17.52 0.45 6.73
C TYR A 22 17.02 1.90 6.61
N ASP A 23 16.93 2.43 5.39
CA ASP A 23 16.43 3.80 5.14
C ASP A 23 14.91 3.78 4.97
N LEU A 24 14.22 3.51 6.07
CA LEU A 24 12.78 3.35 6.13
C LEU A 24 12.17 4.27 7.18
N GLN A 25 11.15 5.04 6.79
CA GLN A 25 10.28 5.77 7.70
C GLN A 25 8.90 5.11 7.74
N ILE A 26 8.38 4.88 8.92
CA ILE A 26 7.05 4.30 9.14
C ILE A 26 6.15 5.38 9.71
N VAL A 27 5.18 5.85 8.94
CA VAL A 27 4.18 6.81 9.41
C VAL A 27 2.89 6.08 9.72
N VAL A 28 2.60 5.92 11.01
CA VAL A 28 1.37 5.28 11.48
C VAL A 28 0.30 6.33 11.69
N VAL A 29 -0.76 6.27 10.89
CA VAL A 29 -1.88 7.20 10.98
C VAL A 29 -3.02 6.58 11.76
N CYS A 30 -3.26 7.07 12.96
CA CYS A 30 -4.34 6.63 13.83
C CYS A 30 -5.61 7.45 13.59
N ARG A 31 -6.70 6.73 13.31
CA ARG A 31 -8.03 7.28 13.23
C ARG A 31 -8.97 6.41 14.06
N ASP A 32 -9.62 6.99 15.05
CA ASP A 32 -10.56 6.29 15.92
C ASP A 32 -10.03 4.95 16.48
N ALA A 33 -8.71 4.89 16.74
CA ALA A 33 -8.07 3.68 17.23
C ALA A 33 -8.56 3.37 18.66
N ALA A 34 -8.93 2.11 18.90
CA ALA A 34 -9.27 1.67 20.25
C ALA A 34 -8.09 1.95 21.21
N PRO A 35 -8.35 2.38 22.47
CA PRO A 35 -7.30 2.80 23.41
C PRO A 35 -6.17 1.79 23.57
N GLY A 36 -6.47 0.48 23.60
CA GLY A 36 -5.46 -0.56 23.68
C GLY A 36 -4.56 -0.66 22.44
N VAL A 37 -5.14 -0.46 21.24
CA VAL A 37 -4.38 -0.42 19.98
C VAL A 37 -3.48 0.80 19.95
N ARG A 38 -4.05 1.98 20.28
CA ARG A 38 -3.31 3.25 20.32
C ARG A 38 -2.14 3.19 21.31
N HIS A 39 -2.36 2.59 22.49
CA HIS A 39 -1.30 2.40 23.47
C HIS A 39 -0.18 1.48 22.96
N SER A 40 -0.52 0.34 22.34
CA SER A 40 0.48 -0.58 21.79
C SER A 40 1.32 0.08 20.70
N LEU A 41 0.69 0.87 19.81
CA LEU A 41 1.38 1.62 18.76
C LEU A 41 2.30 2.70 19.36
N GLN A 42 1.86 3.38 20.44
CA GLN A 42 2.70 4.36 21.14
C GLN A 42 3.94 3.70 21.74
N VAL A 43 3.78 2.54 22.41
CA VAL A 43 4.90 1.79 22.96
C VAL A 43 5.90 1.38 21.86
N ALA A 44 5.41 1.01 20.69
CA ALA A 44 6.28 0.69 19.55
C ALA A 44 7.03 1.93 19.05
N ALA A 45 6.34 3.06 18.89
CA ALA A 45 6.95 4.32 18.45
C ALA A 45 7.99 4.87 19.45
N ASP A 46 7.76 4.70 20.75
CA ASP A 46 8.70 5.10 21.80
C ASP A 46 10.01 4.28 21.77
N ARG A 47 9.99 3.10 21.13
CA ARG A 47 11.14 2.18 21.04
C ARG A 47 11.87 2.23 19.71
N ASP A 48 11.25 2.75 18.68
CA ASP A 48 11.77 2.76 17.32
C ASP A 48 11.66 4.16 16.70
N ILE A 49 12.79 4.79 16.50
CA ILE A 49 12.90 6.16 15.95
C ILE A 49 12.43 6.30 14.50
N HIS A 50 12.24 5.18 13.80
CA HIS A 50 11.72 5.17 12.43
C HIS A 50 10.19 5.30 12.38
N ILE A 51 9.51 5.20 13.54
CA ILE A 51 8.05 5.23 13.63
C ILE A 51 7.59 6.62 14.05
N ASP A 52 6.88 7.28 13.16
CA ASP A 52 6.13 8.51 13.45
C ASP A 52 4.65 8.15 13.64
N LEU A 53 4.09 8.45 14.80
CA LEU A 53 2.69 8.18 15.14
C LEU A 53 1.89 9.48 15.11
N ILE A 54 0.86 9.55 14.26
CA ILE A 54 0.02 10.73 14.11
C ILE A 54 -1.46 10.39 14.27
N ASP A 55 -2.20 11.26 14.95
CA ASP A 55 -3.65 11.14 15.13
C ASP A 55 -4.39 12.07 14.15
N VAL A 56 -5.48 11.57 13.55
CA VAL A 56 -6.29 12.32 12.59
C VAL A 56 -7.75 12.27 13.03
N GLU A 57 -8.37 13.45 13.20
CA GLU A 57 -9.77 13.58 13.62
C GLU A 57 -10.76 13.34 12.45
N ASP A 58 -10.33 13.67 11.21
CA ASP A 58 -11.20 13.48 10.03
C ASP A 58 -11.32 11.98 9.68
N SER A 59 -12.58 11.50 9.71
CA SER A 59 -12.90 10.09 9.46
C SER A 59 -12.69 9.64 8.01
N LYS A 60 -12.36 10.53 7.07
CA LYS A 60 -12.21 10.21 5.65
C LYS A 60 -10.82 9.59 5.38
N ARG A 61 -10.81 8.48 4.66
CA ARG A 61 -9.57 7.81 4.23
C ARG A 61 -8.59 8.76 3.54
N GLY A 62 -9.08 9.65 2.69
CA GLY A 62 -8.23 10.62 1.99
C GLY A 62 -7.55 11.62 2.92
N ALA A 63 -8.16 11.97 4.07
CA ALA A 63 -7.53 12.82 5.08
C ALA A 63 -6.37 12.09 5.76
N CYS A 64 -6.54 10.82 6.11
CA CYS A 64 -5.47 9.99 6.69
C CYS A 64 -4.29 9.86 5.73
N LEU A 65 -4.55 9.63 4.45
CA LEU A 65 -3.48 9.51 3.45
C LEU A 65 -2.73 10.82 3.23
N ARG A 66 -3.44 11.95 3.19
CA ARG A 66 -2.79 13.29 3.11
C ARG A 66 -1.95 13.58 4.35
N ALA A 67 -2.45 13.27 5.55
CA ALA A 67 -1.72 13.48 6.79
C ALA A 67 -0.45 12.60 6.82
N GLY A 68 -0.58 11.32 6.46
CA GLY A 68 0.55 10.40 6.35
C GLY A 68 1.59 10.88 5.33
N PHE A 69 1.14 11.31 4.15
CA PHE A 69 2.04 11.85 3.12
C PHE A 69 2.74 13.13 3.59
N ALA A 70 2.03 14.05 4.24
CA ALA A 70 2.62 15.29 4.76
C ALA A 70 3.71 15.04 5.81
N ALA A 71 3.58 13.97 6.61
CA ALA A 71 4.58 13.57 7.59
C ALA A 71 5.72 12.74 6.98
N SER A 72 5.54 12.19 5.77
CA SER A 72 6.54 11.33 5.12
C SER A 72 7.68 12.12 4.50
N ARG A 73 8.89 11.54 4.48
CA ARG A 73 10.12 12.15 3.93
C ARG A 73 10.76 11.33 2.79
N GLY A 74 10.40 10.05 2.66
CA GLY A 74 10.99 9.14 1.68
C GLY A 74 10.73 9.55 0.23
N SER A 75 11.60 9.17 -0.69
CA SER A 75 11.44 9.35 -2.14
C SER A 75 10.45 8.36 -2.76
N GLN A 76 10.25 7.22 -2.11
CA GLN A 76 9.26 6.22 -2.46
C GLN A 76 8.17 6.18 -1.39
N ILE A 77 6.93 6.02 -1.80
CA ILE A 77 5.75 6.03 -0.92
C ILE A 77 4.96 4.74 -1.10
N ILE A 78 4.65 4.09 0.01
CA ILE A 78 3.73 2.96 0.06
C ILE A 78 2.64 3.29 1.07
N ALA A 79 1.39 3.16 0.67
CA ALA A 79 0.25 3.22 1.58
C ALA A 79 -0.28 1.81 1.85
N MET A 80 -0.56 1.49 3.11
CA MET A 80 -0.99 0.16 3.53
C MET A 80 -2.08 0.27 4.60
N ASN A 81 -3.03 -0.66 4.61
CA ASN A 81 -4.00 -0.75 5.70
C ASN A 81 -3.39 -1.55 6.87
N ALA A 82 -3.94 -1.33 8.07
CA ALA A 82 -3.44 -1.95 9.29
C ALA A 82 -3.77 -3.46 9.44
N ASP A 83 -4.52 -4.04 8.51
CA ASP A 83 -4.84 -5.47 8.44
C ASP A 83 -4.08 -6.21 7.32
N GLU A 84 -3.10 -5.53 6.73
CA GLU A 84 -2.27 -6.03 5.64
C GLU A 84 -0.80 -6.14 6.08
N TRP A 85 0.01 -6.91 5.38
CA TRP A 85 1.43 -7.08 5.73
C TRP A 85 2.27 -7.49 4.52
N PHE A 86 3.57 -7.21 4.59
CA PHE A 86 4.57 -7.66 3.62
C PHE A 86 5.25 -8.95 4.06
N ALA A 87 5.58 -9.80 3.09
CA ALA A 87 6.54 -10.88 3.30
C ALA A 87 7.97 -10.30 3.52
N PRO A 88 8.88 -11.06 4.14
CA PRO A 88 10.26 -10.61 4.31
C PRO A 88 10.91 -10.22 2.98
N GLN A 89 11.81 -9.24 2.99
CA GLN A 89 12.58 -8.75 1.84
C GLN A 89 11.73 -8.17 0.69
N SER A 90 10.43 -7.93 0.91
CA SER A 90 9.58 -7.40 -0.16
C SER A 90 9.91 -5.94 -0.48
N LEU A 91 10.17 -5.12 0.54
CA LEU A 91 10.42 -3.69 0.33
C LEU A 91 11.77 -3.43 -0.35
N SER A 92 12.83 -4.13 0.04
CA SER A 92 14.14 -4.01 -0.62
C SER A 92 14.06 -4.37 -2.10
N LYS A 93 13.41 -5.48 -2.44
CA LYS A 93 13.21 -5.90 -3.84
C LYS A 93 12.40 -4.89 -4.66
N MET A 94 11.37 -4.26 -4.05
CA MET A 94 10.61 -3.22 -4.74
C MET A 94 11.45 -1.96 -4.96
N VAL A 95 12.30 -1.59 -3.99
CA VAL A 95 13.23 -0.45 -4.13
C VAL A 95 14.26 -0.73 -5.21
N ASP A 96 14.84 -1.94 -5.25
CA ASP A 96 15.80 -2.34 -6.28
C ASP A 96 15.18 -2.21 -7.67
N ILE A 97 13.98 -2.75 -7.88
CA ILE A 97 13.24 -2.61 -9.15
C ILE A 97 12.98 -1.15 -9.48
N ALA A 98 12.55 -0.33 -8.51
CA ALA A 98 12.30 1.09 -8.75
C ALA A 98 13.58 1.82 -9.18
N CYS A 99 14.73 1.49 -8.59
CA CYS A 99 16.03 2.07 -8.95
C CYS A 99 16.52 1.60 -10.32
N ASP A 100 16.45 0.30 -10.59
CA ASP A 100 16.98 -0.31 -11.81
C ASP A 100 16.18 0.11 -13.05
N THR A 101 14.87 0.29 -12.91
CA THR A 101 13.97 0.62 -14.03
C THR A 101 13.54 2.07 -14.07
N ALA A 102 13.93 2.89 -13.07
CA ALA A 102 13.41 4.24 -12.85
C ALA A 102 11.87 4.28 -12.82
N ALA A 103 11.25 3.22 -12.27
CA ALA A 103 9.81 3.09 -12.26
C ALA A 103 9.14 4.08 -11.31
N ASP A 104 8.08 4.73 -11.78
CA ASP A 104 7.20 5.57 -10.97
C ASP A 104 6.23 4.75 -10.13
N ILE A 105 5.90 3.54 -10.58
CA ILE A 105 5.01 2.60 -9.89
C ILE A 105 5.63 1.21 -9.90
N VAL A 106 5.71 0.58 -8.74
CA VAL A 106 6.10 -0.83 -8.61
C VAL A 106 4.98 -1.61 -7.91
N PHE A 107 4.47 -2.63 -8.59
CA PHE A 107 3.45 -3.53 -8.07
C PHE A 107 4.09 -4.77 -7.45
N PRO A 108 3.79 -5.09 -6.18
CA PRO A 108 4.16 -6.40 -5.63
C PRO A 108 3.21 -7.49 -6.11
N THR A 109 3.63 -8.74 -6.05
CA THR A 109 2.72 -9.89 -6.08
C THR A 109 1.77 -9.82 -4.88
N VAL A 110 0.48 -9.95 -5.10
CA VAL A 110 -0.53 -9.82 -4.06
C VAL A 110 -1.15 -11.18 -3.73
N SER A 111 -1.03 -11.58 -2.47
CA SER A 111 -1.75 -12.73 -1.93
C SER A 111 -3.03 -12.27 -1.26
N LEU A 112 -4.18 -12.64 -1.83
CA LEU A 112 -5.50 -12.36 -1.26
C LEU A 112 -5.94 -13.53 -0.39
N ASP A 113 -5.98 -13.31 0.92
CA ASP A 113 -6.46 -14.30 1.87
C ASP A 113 -7.95 -14.11 2.14
N ARG A 114 -8.76 -15.09 1.74
CA ARG A 114 -10.18 -15.16 2.10
C ARG A 114 -10.39 -16.27 3.10
N TYR A 115 -11.18 -15.99 4.12
CA TYR A 115 -11.74 -17.02 4.98
C TYR A 115 -13.17 -17.28 4.51
N ASP A 116 -13.47 -18.53 4.17
CA ASP A 116 -14.85 -18.92 3.86
C ASP A 116 -15.69 -19.06 5.14
N ALA A 117 -17.00 -19.37 4.95
CA ALA A 117 -17.93 -19.55 6.07
C ALA A 117 -17.51 -20.67 7.05
N HIS A 118 -16.63 -21.57 6.62
CA HIS A 118 -16.09 -22.68 7.42
C HIS A 118 -14.72 -22.35 8.04
N ARG A 119 -14.24 -21.10 7.92
CA ARG A 119 -12.90 -20.63 8.34
C ARG A 119 -11.75 -21.32 7.61
N GLU A 120 -11.99 -21.91 6.45
CA GLU A 120 -10.93 -22.39 5.58
C GLU A 120 -10.29 -21.22 4.85
N ARG A 121 -8.96 -21.15 4.92
CA ARG A 121 -8.17 -20.13 4.23
C ARG A 121 -8.10 -20.47 2.75
N ARG A 122 -8.64 -19.60 1.91
CA ARG A 122 -8.44 -19.64 0.45
C ARG A 122 -7.57 -18.47 0.05
N SER A 123 -6.38 -18.76 -0.44
CA SER A 123 -5.47 -17.75 -0.97
C SER A 123 -5.57 -17.69 -2.48
N ARG A 124 -5.72 -16.50 -3.03
CA ARG A 124 -5.55 -16.22 -4.45
C ARG A 124 -4.32 -15.35 -4.62
N VAL A 125 -3.38 -15.81 -5.43
CA VAL A 125 -2.18 -15.03 -5.78
C VAL A 125 -2.47 -14.26 -7.07
N LEU A 126 -2.27 -12.95 -7.02
CA LEU A 126 -2.23 -12.06 -8.18
C LEU A 126 -0.77 -11.78 -8.45
N ASP A 127 -0.21 -12.52 -9.40
CA ASP A 127 1.19 -12.38 -9.77
C ASP A 127 1.42 -11.05 -10.49
N ALA A 128 2.41 -10.29 -10.00
CA ALA A 128 2.89 -9.08 -10.63
C ALA A 128 3.93 -9.38 -11.72
N ALA A 129 4.02 -10.63 -12.18
CA ALA A 129 4.98 -11.09 -13.19
C ALA A 129 5.27 -10.01 -14.25
N PRO A 130 6.44 -9.92 -14.81
CA PRO A 130 7.16 -8.72 -15.21
C PRO A 130 6.36 -7.84 -16.18
N ILE A 131 5.58 -6.92 -15.62
CA ILE A 131 4.96 -5.86 -16.38
C ILE A 131 5.98 -4.72 -16.38
N VAL A 132 6.65 -4.56 -17.49
CA VAL A 132 7.51 -3.41 -17.75
C VAL A 132 6.81 -2.56 -18.80
N ILE A 133 6.38 -1.36 -18.41
CA ILE A 133 5.81 -0.37 -19.31
C ILE A 133 6.81 0.79 -19.37
N GLU A 134 7.61 0.83 -20.42
CA GLU A 134 8.68 1.82 -20.59
C GLU A 134 8.23 3.06 -21.37
N ASP A 135 7.08 2.98 -22.04
CA ASP A 135 6.56 4.10 -22.84
C ASP A 135 5.03 4.18 -22.84
N LYS A 136 4.51 5.35 -23.21
CA LYS A 136 3.06 5.58 -23.27
C LYS A 136 2.33 4.77 -24.35
N SER A 137 3.03 4.27 -25.37
CA SER A 137 2.41 3.48 -26.44
C SER A 137 2.12 2.04 -25.98
N SER A 138 2.97 1.50 -25.11
CA SER A 138 2.78 0.19 -24.47
C SER A 138 1.82 0.24 -23.26
N MET A 139 1.48 1.45 -22.80
CA MET A 139 0.66 1.66 -21.59
C MET A 139 -0.74 1.03 -21.69
N VAL A 140 -1.40 1.11 -22.85
CA VAL A 140 -2.75 0.56 -23.05
C VAL A 140 -2.75 -0.98 -22.91
N THR A 141 -1.72 -1.63 -23.45
CA THR A 141 -1.56 -3.10 -23.33
C THR A 141 -1.23 -3.49 -21.90
N GLY A 142 -0.29 -2.77 -21.26
CA GLY A 142 0.09 -3.01 -19.87
C GLY A 142 -1.07 -2.75 -18.90
N LEU A 143 -1.83 -1.68 -19.08
CA LEU A 143 -3.05 -1.39 -18.32
C LEU A 143 -4.09 -2.50 -18.47
N SER A 144 -4.29 -3.00 -19.67
CA SER A 144 -5.22 -4.10 -19.91
C SER A 144 -4.79 -5.37 -19.17
N GLN A 145 -3.49 -5.68 -19.16
CA GLN A 145 -2.94 -6.81 -18.40
C GLN A 145 -3.10 -6.63 -16.89
N LEU A 146 -2.83 -5.43 -16.35
CA LEU A 146 -3.02 -5.10 -14.95
C LEU A 146 -4.48 -5.22 -14.54
N ILE A 147 -5.41 -4.71 -15.34
CA ILE A 147 -6.86 -4.79 -15.09
C ILE A 147 -7.33 -6.23 -15.12
N LEU A 148 -6.97 -7.00 -16.17
CA LEU A 148 -7.33 -8.41 -16.31
C LEU A 148 -6.71 -9.28 -15.23
N GLY A 149 -5.49 -8.95 -14.79
CA GLY A 149 -4.83 -9.58 -13.64
C GLY A 149 -5.43 -9.22 -12.29
N GLY A 150 -6.27 -8.18 -12.21
CA GLY A 150 -6.90 -7.69 -10.98
C GLY A 150 -5.98 -6.84 -10.10
N LEU A 151 -4.75 -6.52 -10.55
CA LEU A 151 -3.77 -5.73 -9.80
C LEU A 151 -4.14 -4.25 -9.68
N VAL A 152 -4.86 -3.69 -10.67
CA VAL A 152 -5.25 -2.26 -10.66
C VAL A 152 -6.27 -1.91 -9.58
N VAL A 153 -6.99 -2.89 -9.06
CA VAL A 153 -7.98 -2.66 -8.00
C VAL A 153 -7.32 -2.45 -6.63
N GLN A 154 -6.03 -2.81 -6.51
CA GLN A 154 -5.28 -2.73 -5.26
C GLN A 154 -4.37 -1.50 -5.28
N THR A 155 -4.65 -0.50 -4.44
CA THR A 155 -3.74 0.65 -4.23
C THR A 155 -2.86 0.47 -3.00
N SER A 156 -3.24 -0.43 -2.11
CA SER A 156 -2.51 -0.77 -0.90
C SER A 156 -1.32 -1.68 -1.23
N GLY A 157 -0.17 -1.42 -0.61
CA GLY A 157 1.04 -2.18 -0.85
C GLY A 157 1.80 -1.83 -2.14
N VAL A 158 1.24 -0.99 -3.00
CA VAL A 158 1.91 -0.52 -4.22
C VAL A 158 2.87 0.60 -3.88
N MET A 159 4.08 0.56 -4.44
CA MET A 159 5.09 1.61 -4.29
C MET A 159 4.92 2.65 -5.40
N TYR A 160 5.02 3.92 -5.02
CA TYR A 160 4.92 5.07 -5.92
C TYR A 160 6.12 6.00 -5.72
N SER A 161 6.62 6.59 -6.79
CA SER A 161 7.54 7.74 -6.66
C SER A 161 6.81 8.89 -5.95
N ARG A 162 7.50 9.61 -5.06
CA ARG A 162 6.90 10.75 -4.32
C ARG A 162 6.25 11.79 -5.23
N PRO A 163 6.89 12.25 -6.34
CA PRO A 163 6.27 13.24 -7.20
C PRO A 163 4.96 12.76 -7.82
N LEU A 164 4.89 11.47 -8.19
CA LEU A 164 3.67 10.89 -8.74
C LEU A 164 2.57 10.79 -7.67
N PHE A 165 2.90 10.32 -6.47
CA PHE A 165 1.95 10.20 -5.38
C PHE A 165 1.36 11.56 -4.99
N GLU A 166 2.20 12.59 -4.88
CA GLU A 166 1.78 13.97 -4.60
C GLU A 166 0.83 14.51 -5.67
N ALA A 167 1.17 14.34 -6.95
CA ALA A 167 0.31 14.75 -8.05
C ALA A 167 -1.06 14.08 -8.02
N CYS A 168 -1.12 12.80 -7.62
CA CYS A 168 -2.37 12.07 -7.50
C CYS A 168 -3.21 12.51 -6.29
N LEU A 169 -2.57 12.82 -5.15
CA LEU A 169 -3.25 13.36 -3.98
C LEU A 169 -3.91 14.71 -4.24
N LEU A 170 -3.29 15.55 -5.06
CA LEU A 170 -3.84 16.86 -5.44
C LEU A 170 -5.05 16.72 -6.37
N TYR A 171 -5.05 15.70 -7.23
CA TYR A 171 -6.11 15.48 -8.21
C TYR A 171 -7.36 14.84 -7.61
N ASP A 172 -7.20 13.82 -6.79
CA ASP A 172 -8.32 13.07 -6.19
C ASP A 172 -8.53 13.47 -4.73
N LYS A 173 -9.34 14.52 -4.51
CA LYS A 173 -9.70 14.97 -3.16
C LYS A 173 -10.49 13.94 -2.35
N ALA A 174 -11.18 13.02 -3.02
CA ALA A 174 -11.99 11.98 -2.39
C ALA A 174 -11.20 10.69 -2.15
N PHE A 175 -10.02 10.55 -2.77
CA PHE A 175 -9.18 9.37 -2.74
C PHE A 175 -9.96 8.07 -2.98
N ARG A 176 -10.68 8.04 -4.07
CA ARG A 176 -11.34 6.81 -4.52
C ARG A 176 -10.27 5.90 -5.15
N THR A 177 -10.17 4.66 -4.69
CA THR A 177 -9.15 3.70 -5.10
C THR A 177 -8.95 3.65 -6.63
N VAL A 178 -10.04 3.57 -7.38
CA VAL A 178 -10.01 3.52 -8.85
C VAL A 178 -9.56 4.85 -9.45
N GLY A 179 -10.03 5.97 -8.93
CA GLY A 179 -9.66 7.31 -9.41
C GLY A 179 -8.18 7.62 -9.17
N PHE A 180 -7.66 7.29 -8.00
CA PHE A 180 -6.25 7.45 -7.68
C PHE A 180 -5.37 6.60 -8.61
N MET A 181 -5.69 5.32 -8.77
CA MET A 181 -4.93 4.42 -9.64
C MET A 181 -5.00 4.86 -11.11
N ALA A 182 -6.16 5.28 -11.60
CA ALA A 182 -6.29 5.81 -12.96
C ALA A 182 -5.45 7.07 -13.15
N CYS A 183 -5.44 7.98 -12.16
CA CYS A 183 -4.59 9.16 -12.17
C CYS A 183 -3.09 8.79 -12.17
N ALA A 184 -2.69 7.85 -11.30
CA ALA A 184 -1.31 7.40 -11.21
C ALA A 184 -0.83 6.79 -12.53
N LEU A 185 -1.58 5.86 -13.09
CA LEU A 185 -1.24 5.21 -14.36
C LEU A 185 -1.23 6.17 -15.55
N SER A 186 -2.11 7.19 -15.56
CA SER A 186 -2.12 8.19 -16.65
C SER A 186 -0.92 9.15 -16.62
N ARG A 187 -0.24 9.26 -15.49
CA ARG A 187 0.89 10.15 -15.26
C ARG A 187 2.24 9.45 -15.19
N ALA A 188 2.26 8.18 -14.77
CA ALA A 188 3.48 7.40 -14.70
C ALA A 188 4.20 7.35 -16.06
N GLN A 189 5.51 7.44 -16.03
CA GLN A 189 6.35 7.27 -17.23
C GLN A 189 6.83 5.82 -17.34
N CYS A 190 7.10 5.19 -16.19
CA CYS A 190 7.51 3.80 -16.13
C CYS A 190 6.74 3.06 -15.02
N VAL A 191 6.29 1.85 -15.31
CA VAL A 191 5.57 0.96 -14.40
C VAL A 191 6.22 -0.40 -14.44
N SER A 192 6.57 -0.94 -13.27
CA SER A 192 7.19 -2.27 -13.14
C SER A 192 6.42 -3.16 -12.19
N GLY A 193 6.50 -4.47 -12.40
CA GLY A 193 6.05 -5.49 -11.48
C GLY A 193 7.23 -6.14 -10.76
N CYS A 194 7.08 -6.42 -9.48
CA CYS A 194 8.05 -7.14 -8.69
C CYS A 194 7.47 -8.49 -8.27
N GLY A 195 7.72 -9.54 -9.06
CA GLY A 195 7.22 -10.90 -8.80
C GLY A 195 7.75 -11.51 -7.50
N ASP A 196 8.94 -11.10 -7.08
CA ASP A 196 9.61 -11.62 -5.88
C ASP A 196 9.21 -10.90 -4.58
N ALA A 197 8.53 -9.75 -4.66
CA ALA A 197 7.95 -9.09 -3.51
C ALA A 197 6.53 -9.60 -3.29
N CYS A 198 6.19 -9.96 -2.05
CA CYS A 198 4.85 -10.45 -1.72
C CYS A 198 4.18 -9.55 -0.68
N PHE A 199 2.96 -9.13 -0.99
CA PHE A 199 2.09 -8.35 -0.14
C PHE A 199 0.81 -9.15 0.15
N HIS A 200 0.47 -9.27 1.41
CA HIS A 200 -0.72 -9.98 1.85
C HIS A 200 -1.83 -8.98 2.17
N ALA A 201 -2.86 -8.98 1.35
CA ALA A 201 -4.04 -8.17 1.56
C ALA A 201 -5.18 -9.01 2.14
N GLY A 202 -5.91 -8.44 3.09
CA GLY A 202 -7.20 -8.96 3.49
C GLY A 202 -8.18 -8.93 2.31
N ALA A 203 -9.18 -9.82 2.30
CA ALA A 203 -10.21 -9.78 1.26
C ALA A 203 -10.90 -8.41 1.30
N PRO A 204 -11.02 -7.69 0.17
CA PRO A 204 -11.72 -6.43 0.14
C PRO A 204 -13.16 -6.66 0.62
N LYS A 205 -13.60 -5.90 1.61
CA LYS A 205 -15.03 -5.86 1.96
C LYS A 205 -15.74 -5.32 0.73
N LEU A 206 -16.71 -6.06 0.20
CA LEU A 206 -17.50 -5.67 -0.98
C LEU A 206 -18.14 -4.28 -0.86
N THR A 207 -18.22 -3.74 0.37
CA THR A 207 -18.74 -2.42 0.69
C THR A 207 -17.82 -1.27 0.28
N ASP A 208 -16.50 -1.51 0.13
CA ASP A 208 -15.54 -0.42 -0.15
C ASP A 208 -15.46 -0.06 -1.65
N ALA A 209 -16.00 -0.89 -2.53
CA ALA A 209 -15.95 -0.68 -3.99
C ALA A 209 -17.12 0.17 -4.53
N PHE A 210 -18.20 0.35 -3.78
CA PHE A 210 -19.45 0.94 -4.25
C PHE A 210 -20.11 1.95 -3.27
N ASP A 211 -19.35 2.57 -2.36
CA ASP A 211 -19.91 3.65 -1.55
C ASP A 211 -20.00 4.93 -2.42
N PRO A 212 -21.22 5.50 -2.63
CA PRO A 212 -21.46 6.60 -3.56
C PRO A 212 -20.85 7.94 -3.11
#